data_12d5e7d54c43fe1615d3af15e31f7491
#
_entry.id   12d5e7d54c43fe1615d3af15e31f7491
#
_cell.length_a   1.000
_cell.length_b   1.000
_cell.length_c   1.000
_cell.angle_alpha   90.00
_cell.angle_beta   90.00
_cell.angle_gamma   90.00
#
_symmetry.space_group_name_H-M   'P 1'
#
loop_
_entity.id
_entity.type
_entity.pdbx_description
1 polymer ?
#
loop_
_entity_poly.entity_id
_entity_poly.type
_entity_poly.pdbx_seq_one_letter_code
_entity_poly.pdbx_strand_id
1 'polypeptide(L)'
;DTTDIDHIEVGSFPVDRHNTPLEVVFYLAPTVIVLWLIVLAVSSNAAVWVIPADDEAHNMKITGKQWFWDFEYEDSLTWEDDEALTSINVDWSNLGNLYVNASGSEATNVTVTVEGVASDYALDQLTSSLELDPREENSGIDYFNPTYYSFIEVTNADGDVLHTWMHIPVDHKFSSAANEPMILPCDTSVVFNMKSLPSDESNPNYVGVQHSFWLPEWGVKEDLVPGHAEGTWMTVMPDDPGMFPIKCAEYCGNQHAYMTGDVKIVAAEGMNCNEDTGVKKTGNSEDGGDY
;
A
#
# COMPACT_ATOMS: atom_id res chain seq x y z
N ASP A 1 -47.75 -36.19 -15.78
CA ASP A 1 -47.98 -36.62 -14.41
C ASP A 1 -47.86 -38.14 -14.37
N THR A 2 -46.66 -38.63 -14.11
CA THR A 2 -46.35 -40.06 -14.02
C THR A 2 -46.51 -40.53 -12.57
N THR A 3 -47.67 -40.36 -12.02
CA THR A 3 -47.98 -40.81 -10.69
C THR A 3 -48.14 -42.31 -10.54
N ASP A 4 -48.20 -43.03 -11.67
CA ASP A 4 -48.34 -44.47 -11.70
C ASP A 4 -47.09 -45.13 -12.29
N ILE A 5 -46.14 -45.44 -11.41
CA ILE A 5 -44.84 -46.05 -11.73
C ILE A 5 -44.99 -47.45 -12.33
N ASP A 6 -46.12 -48.14 -12.09
CA ASP A 6 -46.35 -49.48 -12.57
C ASP A 6 -46.59 -49.53 -14.09
N HIS A 7 -46.80 -48.39 -14.74
CA HIS A 7 -47.02 -48.26 -16.18
C HIS A 7 -45.79 -47.77 -16.95
N ILE A 8 -44.66 -47.61 -16.29
CA ILE A 8 -43.41 -47.17 -16.93
C ILE A 8 -42.64 -48.40 -17.41
N GLU A 9 -42.65 -48.64 -18.69
CA GLU A 9 -41.79 -49.66 -19.31
C GLU A 9 -40.34 -49.13 -19.39
N VAL A 10 -39.38 -50.02 -19.13
CA VAL A 10 -37.95 -49.68 -19.25
C VAL A 10 -37.65 -49.17 -20.66
N GLY A 11 -37.16 -47.93 -20.78
CA GLY A 11 -36.89 -47.25 -22.05
C GLY A 11 -38.07 -46.46 -22.62
N SER A 12 -39.22 -46.41 -21.92
CA SER A 12 -40.30 -45.49 -22.30
C SER A 12 -40.04 -44.08 -21.88
N PHE A 13 -40.41 -43.12 -22.69
CA PHE A 13 -40.31 -41.68 -22.32
C PHE A 13 -41.67 -41.21 -21.76
N PRO A 14 -41.67 -40.26 -20.81
CA PRO A 14 -42.88 -39.63 -20.31
C PRO A 14 -43.72 -39.06 -21.44
N VAL A 15 -45.05 -39.25 -21.34
CA VAL A 15 -45.99 -38.76 -22.38
C VAL A 15 -46.06 -37.24 -22.36
N ASP A 16 -46.06 -36.66 -21.20
CA ASP A 16 -45.99 -35.20 -21.02
C ASP A 16 -44.53 -34.75 -20.90
N ARG A 17 -44.01 -34.18 -21.99
CA ARG A 17 -42.63 -33.70 -22.09
C ARG A 17 -42.52 -32.20 -21.84
N HIS A 18 -43.63 -31.51 -21.66
CA HIS A 18 -43.72 -30.07 -21.55
C HIS A 18 -44.62 -29.66 -20.37
N ASN A 19 -44.07 -28.80 -19.53
CA ASN A 19 -44.84 -28.08 -18.52
C ASN A 19 -44.55 -26.60 -18.71
N THR A 20 -45.30 -25.97 -19.60
CA THR A 20 -45.10 -24.56 -20.00
C THR A 20 -45.02 -23.59 -18.81
N PRO A 21 -45.88 -23.67 -17.75
CA PRO A 21 -45.75 -22.83 -16.61
C PRO A 21 -44.44 -22.99 -15.85
N LEU A 22 -43.98 -24.23 -15.67
CA LEU A 22 -42.72 -24.53 -15.00
C LEU A 22 -41.52 -24.06 -15.84
N GLU A 23 -41.56 -24.29 -17.15
CA GLU A 23 -40.54 -23.82 -18.10
C GLU A 23 -40.42 -22.30 -18.07
N VAL A 24 -41.52 -21.57 -18.07
CA VAL A 24 -41.54 -20.11 -17.97
C VAL A 24 -40.89 -19.64 -16.68
N VAL A 25 -41.18 -20.29 -15.54
CA VAL A 25 -40.56 -19.96 -14.27
C VAL A 25 -39.05 -20.21 -14.28
N PHE A 26 -38.60 -21.34 -14.88
CA PHE A 26 -37.19 -21.68 -15.00
C PHE A 26 -36.39 -20.69 -15.88
N TYR A 27 -37.04 -20.05 -16.84
CA TYR A 27 -36.41 -18.99 -17.65
C TYR A 27 -36.49 -17.62 -16.98
N LEU A 28 -37.65 -17.23 -16.48
CA LEU A 28 -37.87 -15.88 -15.96
C LEU A 28 -37.15 -15.64 -14.61
N ALA A 29 -37.20 -16.60 -13.69
CA ALA A 29 -36.60 -16.40 -12.36
C ALA A 29 -35.07 -16.22 -12.45
N PRO A 30 -34.29 -17.09 -13.14
CA PRO A 30 -32.87 -16.86 -13.31
C PRO A 30 -32.56 -15.57 -14.09
N THR A 31 -33.36 -15.27 -15.12
CA THR A 31 -33.16 -14.05 -15.91
C THR A 31 -33.28 -12.78 -15.06
N VAL A 32 -34.31 -12.70 -14.23
CA VAL A 32 -34.50 -11.57 -13.29
C VAL A 32 -33.33 -11.47 -12.32
N ILE A 33 -32.89 -12.60 -11.75
CA ILE A 33 -31.75 -12.64 -10.84
C ILE A 33 -30.47 -12.17 -11.54
N VAL A 34 -30.21 -12.66 -12.76
CA VAL A 34 -29.01 -12.27 -13.53
C VAL A 34 -29.04 -10.78 -13.86
N LEU A 35 -30.18 -10.24 -14.29
CA LEU A 35 -30.31 -8.79 -14.55
C LEU A 35 -30.05 -7.94 -13.29
N TRP A 36 -30.56 -8.40 -12.15
CA TRP A 36 -30.28 -7.74 -10.88
C TRP A 36 -28.80 -7.80 -10.51
N LEU A 37 -28.17 -8.98 -10.64
CA LEU A 37 -26.74 -9.15 -10.39
C LEU A 37 -25.86 -8.30 -11.34
N ILE A 38 -26.27 -8.14 -12.60
CA ILE A 38 -25.55 -7.27 -13.55
C ILE A 38 -25.58 -5.82 -13.07
N VAL A 39 -26.73 -5.32 -12.60
CA VAL A 39 -26.82 -3.95 -12.07
C VAL A 39 -25.90 -3.78 -10.86
N LEU A 40 -25.90 -4.73 -9.93
CA LEU A 40 -25.01 -4.69 -8.77
C LEU A 40 -23.54 -4.76 -9.18
N ALA A 41 -23.19 -5.66 -10.09
CA ALA A 41 -21.82 -5.82 -10.56
C ALA A 41 -21.30 -4.56 -11.26
N VAL A 42 -22.12 -3.94 -12.12
CA VAL A 42 -21.74 -2.69 -12.82
C VAL A 42 -21.54 -1.55 -11.82
N SER A 43 -22.44 -1.40 -10.83
CA SER A 43 -22.31 -0.34 -9.83
C SER A 43 -21.10 -0.55 -8.92
N SER A 44 -20.84 -1.79 -8.50
CA SER A 44 -19.66 -2.13 -7.71
C SER A 44 -18.36 -1.91 -8.50
N ASN A 45 -18.34 -2.35 -9.75
CA ASN A 45 -17.19 -2.20 -10.63
C ASN A 45 -16.85 -0.71 -10.87
N ALA A 46 -17.88 0.12 -11.06
CA ALA A 46 -17.68 1.56 -11.25
C ALA A 46 -17.09 2.25 -10.00
N ALA A 47 -17.28 1.70 -8.81
CA ALA A 47 -16.68 2.24 -7.59
C ALA A 47 -15.20 1.84 -7.42
N VAL A 48 -14.80 0.68 -7.95
CA VAL A 48 -13.43 0.14 -7.82
C VAL A 48 -12.50 0.64 -8.95
N TRP A 49 -13.06 0.82 -10.16
CA TRP A 49 -12.29 1.22 -11.36
C TRP A 49 -12.44 2.71 -11.68
N VAL A 50 -12.37 3.55 -10.67
CA VAL A 50 -12.30 5.02 -10.85
C VAL A 50 -10.87 5.45 -10.67
N ILE A 51 -10.29 6.11 -11.68
CA ILE A 51 -9.03 6.83 -11.52
C ILE A 51 -9.38 8.20 -10.97
N PRO A 52 -8.93 8.57 -9.75
CA PRO A 52 -9.04 9.93 -9.25
C PRO A 52 -8.31 10.91 -10.17
N ALA A 53 -8.59 12.20 -10.05
CA ALA A 53 -7.78 13.22 -10.70
C ALA A 53 -6.36 13.21 -10.09
N ASP A 54 -5.35 13.60 -10.88
CA ASP A 54 -3.94 13.54 -10.45
C ASP A 54 -3.66 14.36 -9.17
N ASP A 55 -4.44 15.41 -8.92
CA ASP A 55 -4.37 16.26 -7.73
C ASP A 55 -5.21 15.74 -6.54
N GLU A 56 -5.93 14.64 -6.72
CA GLU A 56 -6.77 14.00 -5.70
C GLU A 56 -6.21 12.65 -5.23
N ALA A 57 -5.06 12.24 -5.74
CA ALA A 57 -4.46 10.95 -5.43
C ALA A 57 -2.95 11.05 -5.22
N HIS A 58 -2.42 10.14 -4.41
CA HIS A 58 -0.99 9.90 -4.30
C HIS A 58 -0.57 8.85 -5.33
N ASN A 59 0.37 9.21 -6.20
CA ASN A 59 0.77 8.37 -7.31
C ASN A 59 2.05 7.61 -7.01
N MET A 60 2.04 6.31 -7.31
CA MET A 60 3.15 5.40 -7.13
C MET A 60 3.37 4.59 -8.39
N LYS A 61 4.62 4.37 -8.74
CA LYS A 61 4.99 3.47 -9.82
C LYS A 61 5.57 2.18 -9.25
N ILE A 62 5.06 1.07 -9.74
CA ILE A 62 5.45 -0.27 -9.32
C ILE A 62 5.99 -1.04 -10.52
N THR A 63 7.20 -1.56 -10.38
CA THR A 63 7.80 -2.41 -11.40
C THR A 63 8.03 -3.81 -10.85
N GLY A 64 7.37 -4.81 -11.45
CA GLY A 64 7.60 -6.22 -11.16
C GLY A 64 8.78 -6.74 -11.97
N LYS A 65 9.80 -7.27 -11.28
CA LYS A 65 10.95 -7.96 -11.86
C LYS A 65 11.11 -9.34 -11.20
N GLN A 66 11.80 -10.27 -11.82
CA GLN A 66 12.08 -11.57 -11.22
C GLN A 66 13.19 -11.45 -10.17
N TRP A 67 12.94 -11.49 -8.86
CA TRP A 67 11.73 -11.81 -8.09
C TRP A 67 11.58 -10.78 -6.97
N PHE A 68 11.41 -9.52 -7.32
CA PHE A 68 11.29 -8.40 -6.42
C PHE A 68 10.40 -7.31 -7.04
N TRP A 69 9.97 -6.38 -6.20
CA TRP A 69 9.23 -5.20 -6.58
C TRP A 69 10.15 -3.98 -6.48
N ASP A 70 10.19 -3.15 -7.52
CA ASP A 70 10.74 -1.81 -7.44
C ASP A 70 9.59 -0.80 -7.29
N PHE A 71 9.77 0.14 -6.40
CA PHE A 71 8.84 1.21 -6.09
C PHE A 71 9.46 2.56 -6.42
N GLU A 72 8.64 3.48 -6.92
CA GLU A 72 9.03 4.86 -7.23
C GLU A 72 7.87 5.78 -6.85
N TYR A 73 8.13 6.78 -6.02
CA TYR A 73 7.16 7.79 -5.68
C TYR A 73 7.03 8.80 -6.82
N GLU A 74 5.82 8.96 -7.37
CA GLU A 74 5.52 9.97 -8.38
C GLU A 74 5.08 11.29 -7.72
N ASP A 75 4.68 11.25 -6.44
CA ASP A 75 4.37 12.40 -5.59
C ASP A 75 5.22 12.37 -4.32
N SER A 76 5.52 13.54 -3.76
CA SER A 76 6.19 13.62 -2.46
C SER A 76 5.22 13.31 -1.33
N LEU A 77 5.72 12.70 -0.26
CA LEU A 77 4.98 12.42 0.95
C LEU A 77 5.73 13.00 2.15
N THR A 78 5.06 13.84 2.94
CA THR A 78 5.54 14.26 4.25
C THR A 78 4.58 13.72 5.30
N TRP A 79 5.11 13.11 6.32
CA TRP A 79 4.35 12.52 7.40
C TRP A 79 4.96 12.86 8.75
N GLU A 80 4.12 13.09 9.73
CA GLU A 80 4.47 13.30 11.11
C GLU A 80 3.58 12.42 11.99
N ASP A 81 4.15 11.79 13.00
CA ASP A 81 3.41 10.94 13.92
C ASP A 81 2.46 11.78 14.78
N ASP A 82 1.15 11.55 14.59
CA ASP A 82 0.08 12.32 15.26
C ASP A 82 -0.27 11.76 16.65
N GLU A 83 0.15 10.54 16.98
CA GLU A 83 0.06 10.02 18.36
C GLU A 83 0.98 10.78 19.31
N ALA A 84 1.79 11.65 18.76
CA ALA A 84 2.68 12.48 19.52
C ALA A 84 1.91 13.26 20.57
N LEU A 85 2.25 12.96 21.74
CA LEU A 85 2.20 13.88 22.83
C LEU A 85 2.38 15.30 22.25
N THR A 86 1.37 16.10 22.31
CA THR A 86 1.26 17.48 21.81
C THR A 86 2.41 18.43 22.17
N SER A 87 3.51 17.90 22.69
CA SER A 87 4.68 18.60 23.18
C SER A 87 5.92 18.47 22.28
N ILE A 88 5.88 17.66 21.22
CA ILE A 88 6.99 17.53 20.26
C ILE A 88 6.55 18.08 18.92
N ASN A 89 7.33 19.00 18.38
CA ASN A 89 7.11 19.58 17.06
C ASN A 89 8.42 19.57 16.29
N VAL A 90 8.37 19.05 15.06
CA VAL A 90 9.48 19.04 14.12
C VAL A 90 9.15 19.96 12.97
N ASP A 91 9.98 20.93 12.71
CA ASP A 91 9.85 21.84 11.57
C ASP A 91 11.17 21.86 10.78
N TRP A 92 11.11 21.44 9.56
CA TRP A 92 12.23 21.54 8.64
C TRP A 92 11.94 22.65 7.63
N SER A 93 12.46 23.83 7.89
CA SER A 93 12.17 25.03 7.13
C SER A 93 12.63 24.96 5.68
N ASN A 94 11.99 25.74 4.81
CA ASN A 94 12.37 25.89 3.40
C ASN A 94 13.82 26.40 3.19
N LEU A 95 14.48 26.84 4.23
CA LEU A 95 15.89 27.27 4.20
C LEU A 95 16.84 26.14 4.63
N GLY A 96 16.32 24.96 4.90
CA GLY A 96 17.08 23.81 5.33
C GLY A 96 17.42 23.78 6.82
N ASN A 97 16.88 24.69 7.64
CA ASN A 97 17.04 24.65 9.08
C ASN A 97 16.08 23.65 9.69
N LEU A 98 16.58 22.81 10.58
CA LEU A 98 15.80 21.88 11.37
C LEU A 98 15.56 22.44 12.76
N TYR A 99 14.30 22.50 13.17
CA TYR A 99 13.87 22.85 14.51
C TYR A 99 13.13 21.66 15.12
N VAL A 100 13.55 21.24 16.31
CA VAL A 100 12.83 20.28 17.13
C VAL A 100 12.53 20.94 18.46
N ASN A 101 11.24 21.05 18.80
CA ASN A 101 10.79 21.53 20.09
C ASN A 101 10.10 20.37 20.82
N ALA A 102 10.65 19.98 21.95
CA ALA A 102 10.17 18.88 22.78
C ALA A 102 9.91 19.32 24.23
N SER A 103 9.58 20.59 24.45
CA SER A 103 9.32 21.16 25.76
C SER A 103 8.21 20.44 26.50
N GLY A 104 8.50 19.95 27.71
CA GLY A 104 7.54 19.23 28.53
C GLY A 104 7.43 17.74 28.24
N SER A 105 8.22 17.22 27.29
CA SER A 105 8.38 15.80 27.04
C SER A 105 9.57 15.19 27.78
N GLU A 106 9.72 13.87 27.73
CA GLU A 106 10.89 13.14 28.27
C GLU A 106 12.02 13.03 27.23
N ALA A 107 11.90 13.72 26.09
CA ALA A 107 12.84 13.66 24.99
C ALA A 107 14.23 14.15 25.39
N THR A 108 15.25 13.41 24.98
CA THR A 108 16.66 13.70 25.24
C THR A 108 17.52 13.76 24.00
N ASN A 109 17.14 13.04 22.95
CA ASN A 109 17.92 12.92 21.73
C ASN A 109 17.06 13.07 20.47
N VAL A 110 17.69 13.50 19.41
CA VAL A 110 17.13 13.55 18.05
C VAL A 110 18.08 12.84 17.12
N THR A 111 17.59 11.84 16.41
CA THR A 111 18.33 11.18 15.31
C THR A 111 17.80 11.72 14.00
N VAL A 112 18.66 12.30 13.20
CA VAL A 112 18.36 12.81 11.86
C VAL A 112 19.01 11.89 10.84
N THR A 113 18.21 11.28 9.99
CA THR A 113 18.68 10.42 8.90
C THR A 113 18.35 11.07 7.56
N VAL A 114 19.35 11.30 6.72
CA VAL A 114 19.20 11.81 5.36
C VAL A 114 19.86 10.83 4.40
N GLU A 115 19.13 10.36 3.40
CA GLU A 115 19.61 9.37 2.42
C GLU A 115 20.30 8.15 3.10
N GLY A 116 19.75 7.69 4.23
CA GLY A 116 20.25 6.54 4.97
C GLY A 116 21.46 6.81 5.85
N VAL A 117 21.95 8.05 5.95
CA VAL A 117 23.04 8.46 6.86
C VAL A 117 22.44 9.08 8.11
N ALA A 118 22.59 8.40 9.25
CA ALA A 118 22.08 8.86 10.55
C ALA A 118 23.09 9.71 11.30
N SER A 119 22.61 10.76 11.97
CA SER A 119 23.35 11.61 12.86
C SER A 119 22.55 11.87 14.13
N ASP A 120 23.18 11.72 15.29
CA ASP A 120 22.53 11.87 16.61
C ASP A 120 22.89 13.20 17.26
N TYR A 121 21.88 13.86 17.82
CA TYR A 121 22.01 15.13 18.51
C TYR A 121 21.32 15.08 19.86
N ALA A 122 21.94 15.67 20.88
CA ALA A 122 21.31 15.85 22.20
C ALA A 122 20.42 17.09 22.16
N LEU A 123 19.21 16.99 22.70
CA LEU A 123 18.38 18.16 23.01
C LEU A 123 18.97 18.99 24.12
N ASP A 124 18.87 20.32 24.01
CA ASP A 124 19.23 21.20 25.09
C ASP A 124 18.28 20.98 26.29
N GLN A 125 18.83 20.50 27.40
CA GLN A 125 18.07 20.17 28.59
C GLN A 125 17.37 21.39 29.23
N LEU A 126 17.79 22.62 28.92
CA LEU A 126 17.20 23.84 29.46
C LEU A 126 16.01 24.32 28.62
N THR A 127 16.09 24.16 27.31
CA THR A 127 15.07 24.63 26.37
C THR A 127 14.21 23.49 25.82
N SER A 128 14.68 22.25 25.95
CA SER A 128 14.12 21.06 25.32
C SER A 128 13.92 21.27 23.82
N SER A 129 14.87 21.92 23.18
CA SER A 129 14.84 22.23 21.76
C SER A 129 16.19 21.99 21.11
N LEU A 130 16.15 21.72 19.82
CA LEU A 130 17.30 21.59 18.93
C LEU A 130 17.06 22.50 17.73
N GLU A 131 18.06 23.31 17.41
CA GLU A 131 18.11 24.07 16.16
C GLU A 131 19.39 23.70 15.43
N LEU A 132 19.27 23.25 14.19
CA LEU A 132 20.40 22.90 13.34
C LEU A 132 20.31 23.70 12.05
N ASP A 133 21.36 24.50 11.78
CA ASP A 133 21.57 25.13 10.50
C ASP A 133 22.57 24.29 9.70
N PRO A 134 22.17 23.64 8.60
CA PRO A 134 23.05 22.78 7.82
C PRO A 134 24.21 23.58 7.17
N ARG A 135 24.15 24.90 7.18
CA ARG A 135 25.23 25.77 6.67
C ARG A 135 26.32 26.00 7.71
N GLU A 136 26.07 25.63 8.98
CA GLU A 136 27.11 25.71 10.00
C GLU A 136 28.16 24.63 9.78
N GLU A 137 29.44 25.04 9.87
CA GLU A 137 30.57 24.13 9.76
C GLU A 137 30.50 23.11 10.91
N ASN A 138 30.36 21.82 10.58
CA ASN A 138 30.18 20.68 11.48
C ASN A 138 28.72 20.41 11.96
N SER A 139 27.70 20.91 11.33
CA SER A 139 26.32 20.51 11.63
C SER A 139 26.10 19.00 11.44
N GLY A 140 26.93 18.34 10.61
CA GLY A 140 26.77 16.92 10.28
C GLY A 140 25.55 16.59 9.41
N ILE A 141 24.73 17.59 9.13
CA ILE A 141 23.55 17.46 8.24
C ILE A 141 23.94 18.00 6.87
N ASP A 142 23.76 17.18 5.84
CA ASP A 142 23.74 17.71 4.50
C ASP A 142 22.57 18.68 4.34
N TYR A 143 22.76 19.70 3.56
CA TYR A 143 21.75 20.72 3.30
C TYR A 143 20.41 20.08 2.95
N PHE A 144 19.33 20.40 3.71
CA PHE A 144 17.99 19.89 3.42
C PHE A 144 17.62 20.25 1.98
N ASN A 145 17.44 19.23 1.21
CA ASN A 145 16.97 19.35 -0.15
C ASN A 145 15.65 18.58 -0.23
N PRO A 146 14.55 19.17 -0.71
CA PRO A 146 13.27 18.47 -0.87
C PRO A 146 13.35 17.27 -1.83
N THR A 147 14.53 17.04 -2.46
CA THR A 147 14.80 15.83 -3.24
C THR A 147 15.43 14.70 -2.41
N TYR A 148 15.66 14.87 -1.10
CA TYR A 148 16.27 13.87 -0.25
C TYR A 148 15.22 13.19 0.64
N TYR A 149 15.31 11.86 0.72
CA TYR A 149 14.60 11.11 1.73
C TYR A 149 15.17 11.45 3.12
N SER A 150 14.30 11.92 4.01
CA SER A 150 14.68 12.38 5.33
C SER A 150 13.79 11.77 6.41
N PHE A 151 14.39 11.36 7.51
CA PHE A 151 13.72 10.70 8.61
C PHE A 151 14.26 11.24 9.92
N ILE A 152 13.37 11.62 10.85
CA ILE A 152 13.72 12.18 12.14
C ILE A 152 13.02 11.39 13.23
N GLU A 153 13.78 10.92 14.21
CA GLU A 153 13.26 10.28 15.40
C GLU A 153 13.67 11.09 16.64
N VAL A 154 12.70 11.36 17.49
CA VAL A 154 12.92 11.97 18.79
C VAL A 154 12.78 10.89 19.84
N THR A 155 13.81 10.71 20.67
CA THR A 155 13.88 9.62 21.64
C THR A 155 14.11 10.11 23.06
N ASN A 156 13.69 9.29 24.04
CA ASN A 156 14.01 9.50 25.45
C ASN A 156 15.40 8.92 25.82
N ALA A 157 15.78 9.03 27.09
CA ALA A 157 17.06 8.53 27.59
C ALA A 157 17.17 6.98 27.55
N ASP A 158 16.06 6.29 27.54
CA ASP A 158 15.98 4.82 27.47
C ASP A 158 16.02 4.30 26.02
N GLY A 159 15.95 5.22 25.04
CA GLY A 159 15.97 4.91 23.61
C GLY A 159 14.58 4.64 23.02
N ASP A 160 13.50 4.89 23.77
CA ASP A 160 12.16 4.77 23.23
C ASP A 160 11.87 5.92 22.28
N VAL A 161 11.30 5.61 21.13
CA VAL A 161 10.86 6.61 20.13
C VAL A 161 9.60 7.29 20.64
N LEU A 162 9.67 8.60 20.78
CA LEU A 162 8.57 9.44 21.25
C LEU A 162 7.86 10.15 20.10
N HIS A 163 8.56 10.40 19.01
CA HIS A 163 8.02 11.10 17.86
C HIS A 163 8.82 10.78 16.60
N THR A 164 8.14 10.74 15.48
CA THR A 164 8.73 10.47 14.16
C THR A 164 8.22 11.49 13.15
N TRP A 165 9.14 12.04 12.36
CA TRP A 165 8.83 12.86 11.19
C TRP A 165 9.55 12.29 9.97
N MET A 166 8.91 12.36 8.79
CA MET A 166 9.45 11.80 7.56
C MET A 166 9.11 12.65 6.35
N HIS A 167 10.04 12.73 5.42
CA HIS A 167 9.80 13.28 4.09
C HIS A 167 10.35 12.33 3.02
N ILE A 168 9.49 11.95 2.09
CA ILE A 168 9.83 11.15 0.92
C ILE A 168 9.68 12.03 -0.31
N PRO A 169 10.77 12.28 -1.07
CA PRO A 169 10.71 13.15 -2.24
C PRO A 169 10.08 12.44 -3.45
N VAL A 170 9.67 13.23 -4.42
CA VAL A 170 9.36 12.75 -5.78
C VAL A 170 10.58 12.03 -6.36
N ASP A 171 10.34 11.02 -7.19
CA ASP A 171 11.36 10.15 -7.80
C ASP A 171 12.20 9.31 -6.83
N HIS A 172 11.84 9.29 -5.54
CA HIS A 172 12.47 8.35 -4.59
C HIS A 172 12.19 6.91 -5.00
N LYS A 173 13.26 6.11 -5.11
CA LYS A 173 13.22 4.71 -5.59
C LYS A 173 13.85 3.78 -4.59
N PHE A 174 13.18 2.67 -4.37
CA PHE A 174 13.70 1.59 -3.54
C PHE A 174 13.15 0.24 -4.02
N SER A 175 13.67 -0.83 -3.47
CA SER A 175 13.28 -2.18 -3.85
C SER A 175 12.83 -2.99 -2.63
N SER A 176 11.83 -3.83 -2.81
CA SER A 176 11.42 -4.79 -1.78
C SER A 176 12.56 -5.74 -1.36
N ALA A 177 13.60 -5.88 -2.18
CA ALA A 177 14.80 -6.64 -1.84
C ALA A 177 15.65 -5.99 -0.72
N ALA A 178 15.45 -4.69 -0.45
CA ALA A 178 16.11 -3.98 0.65
C ALA A 178 15.40 -4.15 2.00
N ASN A 179 14.27 -4.83 2.04
CA ASN A 179 13.38 -4.96 3.20
C ASN A 179 12.84 -3.61 3.73
N GLU A 180 12.74 -2.63 2.87
CA GLU A 180 12.10 -1.35 3.17
C GLU A 180 10.64 -1.42 2.78
N PRO A 181 9.68 -1.02 3.65
CA PRO A 181 8.28 -0.98 3.31
C PRO A 181 7.98 0.18 2.38
N MET A 182 7.04 -0.01 1.47
CA MET A 182 6.40 1.09 0.78
C MET A 182 5.53 1.87 1.78
N ILE A 183 5.68 3.18 1.88
CA ILE A 183 4.95 4.01 2.83
C ILE A 183 3.85 4.77 2.08
N LEU A 184 2.62 4.66 2.56
CA LEU A 184 1.46 5.32 1.96
C LEU A 184 0.64 6.06 3.02
N PRO A 185 0.02 7.19 2.64
CA PRO A 185 -0.90 7.89 3.53
C PRO A 185 -2.22 7.13 3.65
N CYS A 186 -2.82 7.14 4.83
CA CYS A 186 -4.19 6.68 4.98
C CYS A 186 -5.19 7.76 4.54
N ASP A 187 -6.46 7.40 4.38
CA ASP A 187 -7.58 8.28 3.97
C ASP A 187 -7.29 9.10 2.69
N THR A 188 -6.36 8.61 1.88
CA THR A 188 -5.97 9.24 0.61
C THR A 188 -6.05 8.20 -0.50
N SER A 189 -6.62 8.57 -1.62
CA SER A 189 -6.58 7.71 -2.81
C SER A 189 -5.15 7.55 -3.30
N VAL A 190 -4.74 6.31 -3.53
CA VAL A 190 -3.42 5.97 -4.08
C VAL A 190 -3.62 5.29 -5.42
N VAL A 191 -2.93 5.78 -6.43
CA VAL A 191 -2.90 5.17 -7.77
C VAL A 191 -1.57 4.46 -7.96
N PHE A 192 -1.63 3.17 -8.21
CA PHE A 192 -0.46 2.36 -8.60
C PHE A 192 -0.39 2.26 -10.12
N ASN A 193 0.65 2.81 -10.71
CA ASN A 193 1.00 2.66 -12.12
C ASN A 193 2.00 1.50 -12.24
N MET A 194 1.62 0.40 -12.90
CA MET A 194 2.33 -0.86 -12.77
C MET A 194 2.85 -1.38 -14.11
N LYS A 195 4.09 -1.89 -14.12
CA LYS A 195 4.71 -2.52 -15.28
C LYS A 195 5.49 -3.78 -14.89
N SER A 196 5.51 -4.75 -15.80
CA SER A 196 6.47 -5.86 -15.73
C SER A 196 7.66 -5.56 -16.63
N LEU A 197 8.86 -5.60 -16.06
CA LEU A 197 10.11 -5.46 -16.78
C LEU A 197 11.01 -6.69 -16.55
N PRO A 198 11.93 -7.01 -17.50
CA PRO A 198 12.93 -8.04 -17.27
C PRO A 198 13.94 -7.59 -16.21
N SER A 199 14.49 -8.53 -15.46
CA SER A 199 15.60 -8.26 -14.54
C SER A 199 16.87 -7.84 -15.27
N ASP A 200 17.05 -8.31 -16.50
CA ASP A 200 18.10 -7.88 -17.42
C ASP A 200 17.49 -7.12 -18.61
N GLU A 201 17.46 -5.82 -18.48
CA GLU A 201 16.94 -4.91 -19.52
C GLU A 201 17.89 -4.78 -20.74
N SER A 202 19.11 -5.30 -20.66
CA SER A 202 20.07 -5.27 -21.78
C SER A 202 19.70 -6.23 -22.92
N ASN A 203 18.83 -7.22 -22.66
CA ASN A 203 18.37 -8.16 -23.67
C ASN A 203 17.05 -7.70 -24.32
N PRO A 204 17.08 -7.13 -25.54
CA PRO A 204 15.88 -6.59 -26.17
C PRO A 204 14.84 -7.65 -26.59
N ASN A 205 15.19 -8.93 -26.53
CA ASN A 205 14.31 -10.05 -26.88
C ASN A 205 13.61 -10.65 -25.65
N TYR A 206 13.93 -10.19 -24.46
CA TYR A 206 13.34 -10.64 -23.21
C TYR A 206 12.53 -9.52 -22.57
N VAL A 207 11.21 -9.62 -22.63
CA VAL A 207 10.27 -8.61 -22.15
C VAL A 207 9.85 -8.80 -20.69
N GLY A 208 10.41 -9.80 -20.01
CA GLY A 208 10.05 -10.16 -18.64
C GLY A 208 9.01 -11.29 -18.58
N VAL A 209 8.45 -11.48 -17.40
CA VAL A 209 7.39 -12.46 -17.11
C VAL A 209 6.20 -11.77 -16.49
N GLN A 210 5.04 -12.41 -16.54
CA GLN A 210 3.86 -11.91 -15.88
C GLN A 210 4.04 -11.97 -14.35
N HIS A 211 3.57 -10.92 -13.66
CA HIS A 211 3.43 -10.85 -12.23
C HIS A 211 2.01 -10.41 -11.89
N SER A 212 1.60 -10.52 -10.64
CA SER A 212 0.37 -9.90 -10.15
C SER A 212 0.67 -9.24 -8.80
N PHE A 213 0.51 -7.93 -8.73
CA PHE A 213 0.68 -7.17 -7.50
C PHE A 213 -0.55 -7.38 -6.64
N TRP A 214 -0.38 -8.01 -5.49
CA TRP A 214 -1.47 -8.41 -4.63
C TRP A 214 -1.29 -7.85 -3.22
N LEU A 215 -2.32 -7.19 -2.74
CA LEU A 215 -2.49 -6.72 -1.37
C LEU A 215 -3.54 -7.63 -0.69
N PRO A 216 -3.12 -8.75 -0.08
CA PRO A 216 -4.03 -9.78 0.39
C PRO A 216 -4.99 -9.29 1.49
N GLU A 217 -4.52 -8.44 2.40
CA GLU A 217 -5.34 -7.90 3.49
C GLU A 217 -6.46 -6.97 2.97
N TRP A 218 -6.25 -6.33 1.82
CA TRP A 218 -7.24 -5.45 1.18
C TRP A 218 -8.07 -6.17 0.11
N GLY A 219 -7.74 -7.42 -0.20
CA GLY A 219 -8.48 -8.24 -1.16
C GLY A 219 -8.38 -7.76 -2.61
N VAL A 220 -7.37 -6.97 -2.96
CA VAL A 220 -7.19 -6.40 -4.29
C VAL A 220 -5.89 -6.87 -4.94
N LYS A 221 -5.93 -7.08 -6.24
CA LYS A 221 -4.76 -7.41 -7.05
C LYS A 221 -4.93 -6.94 -8.49
N GLU A 222 -3.81 -6.70 -9.16
CA GLU A 222 -3.77 -6.37 -10.58
C GLU A 222 -2.56 -7.03 -11.24
N ASP A 223 -2.75 -7.49 -12.47
CA ASP A 223 -1.72 -8.20 -13.23
C ASP A 223 -0.79 -7.24 -13.95
N LEU A 224 0.52 -7.52 -13.89
CA LEU A 224 1.55 -6.81 -14.63
C LEU A 224 1.94 -7.65 -15.85
N VAL A 225 1.44 -7.26 -17.02
CA VAL A 225 1.63 -8.02 -18.27
C VAL A 225 2.92 -7.57 -18.96
N PRO A 226 3.88 -8.49 -19.20
CA PRO A 226 5.14 -8.16 -19.86
C PRO A 226 4.89 -7.67 -21.30
N GLY A 227 5.63 -6.63 -21.69
CA GLY A 227 5.50 -6.02 -23.02
C GLY A 227 4.28 -5.12 -23.21
N HIS A 228 3.45 -4.93 -22.19
CA HIS A 228 2.36 -3.95 -22.24
C HIS A 228 2.95 -2.54 -22.05
N ALA A 229 2.94 -1.75 -23.14
CA ALA A 229 3.62 -0.46 -23.17
C ALA A 229 3.09 0.55 -22.14
N GLU A 230 1.77 0.62 -22.01
CA GLU A 230 1.11 1.53 -21.06
C GLU A 230 1.17 1.02 -19.61
N GLY A 231 1.36 -0.29 -19.43
CA GLY A 231 1.22 -0.93 -18.12
C GLY A 231 -0.23 -1.12 -17.70
N THR A 232 -0.41 -1.46 -16.44
CA THR A 232 -1.73 -1.58 -15.79
C THR A 232 -1.78 -0.61 -14.60
N TRP A 233 -2.96 -0.43 -14.03
CA TRP A 233 -3.12 0.44 -12.88
C TRP A 233 -4.15 -0.13 -11.91
N MET A 234 -4.01 0.26 -10.65
CA MET A 234 -4.95 -0.07 -9.58
C MET A 234 -5.06 1.12 -8.64
N THR A 235 -6.26 1.38 -8.15
CA THR A 235 -6.51 2.42 -7.15
C THR A 235 -6.93 1.79 -5.83
N VAL A 236 -6.38 2.31 -4.74
CA VAL A 236 -6.75 1.92 -3.37
C VAL A 236 -6.90 3.19 -2.52
N MET A 237 -7.67 3.09 -1.45
CA MET A 237 -7.75 4.13 -0.42
C MET A 237 -7.62 3.43 0.93
N PRO A 238 -6.41 3.35 1.51
CA PRO A 238 -6.20 2.74 2.80
C PRO A 238 -6.87 3.56 3.90
N ASP A 239 -7.57 2.91 4.80
CA ASP A 239 -8.29 3.57 5.90
C ASP A 239 -7.75 3.20 7.29
N ASP A 240 -6.90 2.17 7.36
CA ASP A 240 -6.30 1.69 8.60
C ASP A 240 -4.77 1.86 8.58
N PRO A 241 -4.16 2.55 9.56
CA PRO A 241 -2.72 2.55 9.75
C PRO A 241 -2.18 1.16 10.10
N GLY A 242 -0.97 0.87 9.69
CA GLY A 242 -0.30 -0.39 10.03
C GLY A 242 0.59 -0.94 8.92
N MET A 243 1.10 -2.15 9.15
CA MET A 243 1.97 -2.86 8.22
C MET A 243 1.19 -3.98 7.54
N PHE A 244 1.24 -4.04 6.21
CA PHE A 244 0.50 -5.02 5.40
C PHE A 244 1.42 -5.68 4.37
N PRO A 245 1.26 -6.99 4.11
CA PRO A 245 2.11 -7.69 3.17
C PRO A 245 1.73 -7.39 1.71
N ILE A 246 2.74 -7.35 0.85
CA ILE A 246 2.63 -7.37 -0.60
C ILE A 246 3.09 -8.74 -1.09
N LYS A 247 2.37 -9.37 -2.02
CA LYS A 247 2.73 -10.67 -2.59
C LYS A 247 2.56 -10.67 -4.10
N CYS A 248 3.31 -11.56 -4.76
CA CYS A 248 3.06 -11.89 -6.16
C CYS A 248 1.99 -12.99 -6.25
N ALA A 249 0.93 -12.75 -7.02
CA ALA A 249 -0.18 -13.69 -7.16
C ALA A 249 -0.26 -14.37 -8.55
N GLU A 250 0.74 -14.15 -9.43
CA GLU A 250 0.88 -14.84 -10.72
C GLU A 250 2.23 -15.52 -10.81
N TYR A 251 2.27 -16.79 -11.23
CA TYR A 251 3.50 -17.58 -11.25
C TYR A 251 4.55 -16.95 -12.18
N CYS A 252 5.61 -16.44 -11.59
CA CYS A 252 6.67 -15.71 -12.27
C CYS A 252 8.04 -16.44 -12.28
N GLY A 253 8.08 -17.70 -11.89
CA GLY A 253 9.30 -18.52 -11.90
C GLY A 253 9.67 -19.14 -10.54
N ASN A 254 10.92 -19.59 -10.42
CA ASN A 254 11.36 -20.44 -9.30
C ASN A 254 11.28 -19.78 -7.91
N GLN A 255 11.41 -18.46 -7.83
CA GLN A 255 11.34 -17.73 -6.56
C GLN A 255 10.00 -16.96 -6.40
N HIS A 256 8.98 -17.35 -7.15
CA HIS A 256 7.66 -16.72 -7.08
C HIS A 256 7.12 -16.57 -5.65
N ALA A 257 7.25 -17.60 -4.81
CA ALA A 257 6.79 -17.58 -3.43
C ALA A 257 7.56 -16.61 -2.51
N TYR A 258 8.74 -16.18 -2.91
CA TYR A 258 9.58 -15.25 -2.18
C TYR A 258 9.53 -13.82 -2.72
N MET A 259 8.76 -13.59 -3.79
CA MET A 259 8.52 -12.26 -4.33
C MET A 259 7.47 -11.55 -3.47
N THR A 260 7.93 -10.96 -2.39
CA THR A 260 7.14 -10.29 -1.36
C THR A 260 7.65 -8.86 -1.15
N GLY A 261 6.90 -8.08 -0.40
CA GLY A 261 7.25 -6.77 0.11
C GLY A 261 6.25 -6.40 1.20
N ASP A 262 6.44 -5.23 1.79
CA ASP A 262 5.55 -4.70 2.80
C ASP A 262 5.08 -3.29 2.41
N VAL A 263 3.89 -2.94 2.85
CA VAL A 263 3.38 -1.57 2.79
C VAL A 263 3.03 -1.10 4.20
N LYS A 264 3.55 0.06 4.57
CA LYS A 264 3.24 0.75 5.83
C LYS A 264 2.26 1.88 5.53
N ILE A 265 1.08 1.81 6.14
CA ILE A 265 0.11 2.88 6.09
C ILE A 265 0.33 3.77 7.31
N VAL A 266 0.48 5.06 7.07
CA VAL A 266 0.76 6.07 8.09
C VAL A 266 -0.40 7.07 8.17
N ALA A 267 -0.74 7.45 9.40
CA ALA A 267 -1.65 8.54 9.67
C ALA A 267 -0.87 9.85 9.63
N ALA A 268 -1.33 10.84 8.89
CA ALA A 268 -0.76 12.17 8.88
C ALA A 268 -1.74 13.18 9.51
N GLU A 269 -1.22 14.30 9.97
CA GLU A 269 -2.06 15.36 10.57
C GLU A 269 -3.20 15.77 9.63
N GLY A 270 -4.41 15.78 10.17
CA GLY A 270 -5.63 16.13 9.42
C GLY A 270 -6.26 15.00 8.60
N MET A 271 -5.71 13.78 8.64
CA MET A 271 -6.30 12.60 8.01
C MET A 271 -7.25 11.87 8.97
N ASN A 272 -8.42 11.46 8.44
CA ASN A 272 -9.41 10.68 9.19
C ASN A 272 -9.10 9.18 9.07
N CYS A 273 -7.98 8.77 9.64
CA CYS A 273 -7.64 7.35 9.68
C CYS A 273 -8.49 6.63 10.72
N ASN A 274 -9.12 5.53 10.34
CA ASN A 274 -9.91 4.73 11.27
C ASN A 274 -8.99 3.97 12.23
N GLU A 275 -8.76 4.51 13.41
CA GLU A 275 -8.01 3.81 14.45
C GLU A 275 -8.77 2.61 15.03
N ASP A 276 -10.07 2.49 14.79
CA ASP A 276 -10.89 1.52 15.50
C ASP A 276 -12.05 0.96 14.66
N THR A 277 -11.76 0.20 13.62
CA THR A 277 -12.81 -0.56 12.90
C THR A 277 -13.22 -1.84 13.63
N GLY A 278 -12.64 -2.13 14.80
CA GLY A 278 -12.90 -3.36 15.55
C GLY A 278 -12.41 -4.65 14.85
N VAL A 279 -11.83 -4.54 13.69
CA VAL A 279 -11.16 -5.65 13.02
C VAL A 279 -9.79 -5.80 13.66
N LYS A 280 -9.64 -6.81 14.52
CA LYS A 280 -8.33 -7.18 15.04
C LYS A 280 -7.44 -7.53 13.84
N LYS A 281 -6.42 -6.70 13.56
CA LYS A 281 -5.36 -7.02 12.61
C LYS A 281 -4.67 -8.28 13.08
N THR A 282 -4.90 -9.40 12.39
CA THR A 282 -4.20 -10.66 12.63
C THR A 282 -2.88 -10.63 11.86
N GLY A 283 -1.98 -9.75 12.22
CA GLY A 283 -0.73 -9.55 11.52
C GLY A 283 0.36 -8.97 12.39
N ASN A 284 0.52 -9.43 13.62
CA ASN A 284 1.80 -9.31 14.28
C ASN A 284 2.70 -10.40 13.71
N SER A 285 3.61 -9.99 12.85
CA SER A 285 4.72 -10.79 12.33
C SER A 285 5.78 -11.13 13.41
N GLU A 286 5.42 -11.15 14.70
CA GLU A 286 6.27 -11.67 15.77
C GLU A 286 6.12 -13.18 16.00
N ASP A 287 5.14 -13.81 15.38
CA ASP A 287 5.05 -15.26 15.38
C ASP A 287 5.59 -15.80 14.05
N GLY A 288 6.88 -16.14 14.05
CA GLY A 288 7.48 -17.05 13.09
C GLY A 288 6.80 -18.42 13.14
N GLY A 289 5.59 -18.49 12.65
CA GLY A 289 4.79 -19.67 12.51
C GLY A 289 4.88 -20.18 11.09
N ASP A 290 5.56 -21.31 10.95
CA ASP A 290 5.63 -22.18 9.80
C ASP A 290 4.35 -22.19 8.94
N TYR A 291 4.49 -21.79 7.68
CA TYR A 291 3.65 -22.25 6.58
C TYR A 291 4.50 -22.71 5.41
#